data_5d3d51bab237dd76342693ba20321162
#
_entry.id   5d3d51bab237dd76342693ba20321162
#
_cell.length_a   1.000
_cell.length_b   1.000
_cell.length_c   1.000
_cell.angle_alpha   90.00
_cell.angle_beta   90.00
_cell.angle_gamma   90.00
#
_symmetry.space_group_name_H-M   'P 1'
#
loop_
_entity.id
_entity.type
_entity.pdbx_description
1 polymer ?
#
loop_
_entity_poly.entity_id
_entity_poly.type
_entity_poly.pdbx_seq_one_letter_code
_entity_poly.pdbx_strand_id
1 'polypeptide(L)'
;YKRQADMVRMCPALSKRVKILDSQKRLIYQPTGSIYQVLSADVGNKHGFNTHGVVFDELHTQPNRKLFDVMTKGSGDARMQPLYFLITTAGNDTKSICYEIHQKAQDIIEGRKIDHTFYPVIYGADEADDWTDPKTWKKANPSLGITVGIDKVRDACESAKQNPGEENAFRQLRLNQWVKQAVRWMPMHLWDKCEFAVNEDALEGRVCYGGLDLSSTTDITALVLVFPPTDEDDKYIILPYFWIPEDNLDLRVRRDHVPYDVWEQKGFLQTTEGNVVHYGYIEKFIERLGERYNIREIAFDRWGAVQMVQNLEGMGFTVVPFGQGFKDMSPPTKELMKLVLEEKVAHGGHPVLRWMMDNIFIRTDPA
;
A
#
# COMPACT_ATOMS: atom_id res chain seq x y z
N TYR A 1 -11.72 25.99 -10.03
CA TYR A 1 -12.75 27.01 -10.29
C TYR A 1 -12.15 28.40 -10.53
N LYS A 2 -11.30 28.90 -9.60
CA LYS A 2 -10.77 30.29 -9.67
C LYS A 2 -10.08 30.56 -11.01
N ARG A 3 -9.19 29.64 -11.46
CA ARG A 3 -8.49 29.78 -12.75
C ARG A 3 -9.45 29.81 -13.93
N GLN A 4 -10.47 28.95 -13.95
CA GLN A 4 -11.47 28.93 -15.03
C GLN A 4 -12.30 30.21 -15.05
N ALA A 5 -12.70 30.73 -13.90
CA ALA A 5 -13.39 32.02 -13.78
C ALA A 5 -12.50 33.18 -14.27
N ASP A 6 -11.22 33.16 -13.94
CA ASP A 6 -10.27 34.19 -14.41
C ASP A 6 -10.06 34.12 -15.93
N MET A 7 -9.98 32.92 -16.51
CA MET A 7 -9.94 32.73 -17.98
C MET A 7 -11.17 33.37 -18.66
N VAL A 8 -12.37 33.19 -18.08
CA VAL A 8 -13.58 33.83 -18.60
C VAL A 8 -13.47 35.36 -18.47
N ARG A 9 -13.03 35.89 -17.34
CA ARG A 9 -12.88 37.36 -17.11
C ARG A 9 -11.87 37.97 -18.07
N MET A 10 -10.77 37.29 -18.35
CA MET A 10 -9.71 37.75 -19.23
C MET A 10 -10.04 37.67 -20.72
N CYS A 11 -11.06 36.91 -21.11
CA CYS A 11 -11.46 36.79 -22.49
C CYS A 11 -12.79 37.52 -22.77
N PRO A 12 -12.78 38.67 -23.49
CA PRO A 12 -14.01 39.43 -23.77
C PRO A 12 -15.10 38.66 -24.48
N ALA A 13 -14.73 37.71 -25.34
CA ALA A 13 -15.67 36.88 -26.06
C ALA A 13 -16.40 35.86 -25.12
N LEU A 14 -15.70 35.35 -24.11
CA LEU A 14 -16.28 34.47 -23.10
C LEU A 14 -17.10 35.26 -22.07
N SER A 15 -16.60 36.40 -21.61
CA SER A 15 -17.27 37.27 -20.62
C SER A 15 -18.66 37.72 -21.07
N LYS A 16 -18.85 37.91 -22.39
CA LYS A 16 -20.16 38.26 -22.96
C LYS A 16 -21.18 37.10 -22.97
N ARG A 17 -20.72 35.85 -22.87
CA ARG A 17 -21.56 34.66 -23.05
C ARG A 17 -21.66 33.81 -21.79
N VAL A 18 -20.71 33.93 -20.89
CA VAL A 18 -20.59 33.08 -19.69
C VAL A 18 -20.83 33.91 -18.45
N LYS A 19 -21.85 33.55 -17.70
CA LYS A 19 -22.12 34.14 -16.36
C LYS A 19 -21.33 33.42 -15.30
N ILE A 20 -20.59 34.16 -14.48
CA ILE A 20 -19.81 33.63 -13.35
C ILE A 20 -20.66 33.77 -12.08
N LEU A 21 -20.83 32.70 -11.35
CA LEU A 21 -21.48 32.66 -10.02
C LEU A 21 -20.44 32.22 -8.98
N ASP A 22 -19.67 33.17 -8.45
CA ASP A 22 -18.55 32.91 -7.54
C ASP A 22 -18.98 32.19 -6.26
N SER A 23 -20.11 32.57 -5.66
CA SER A 23 -20.63 31.96 -4.43
C SER A 23 -21.00 30.48 -4.62
N GLN A 24 -21.42 30.11 -5.82
CA GLN A 24 -21.82 28.74 -6.16
C GLN A 24 -20.72 27.95 -6.87
N LYS A 25 -19.58 28.57 -7.17
CA LYS A 25 -18.48 27.98 -7.97
C LYS A 25 -18.98 27.42 -9.30
N ARG A 26 -19.83 28.21 -10.03
CA ARG A 26 -20.45 27.84 -11.29
C ARG A 26 -20.12 28.85 -12.39
N LEU A 27 -19.97 28.32 -13.60
CA LEU A 27 -19.92 29.07 -14.84
C LEU A 27 -21.11 28.63 -15.69
N ILE A 28 -21.92 29.59 -16.16
CA ILE A 28 -23.13 29.28 -16.94
C ILE A 28 -22.96 29.86 -18.35
N TYR A 29 -22.99 28.99 -19.35
CA TYR A 29 -23.05 29.43 -20.74
C TYR A 29 -24.51 29.69 -21.11
N GLN A 30 -24.87 30.97 -21.15
CA GLN A 30 -26.26 31.43 -21.28
C GLN A 30 -27.00 30.93 -22.53
N PRO A 31 -26.36 30.87 -23.73
CA PRO A 31 -27.10 30.48 -24.94
C PRO A 31 -27.72 29.07 -24.90
N THR A 32 -27.10 28.13 -24.18
CA THR A 32 -27.60 26.74 -24.09
C THR A 32 -28.03 26.35 -22.67
N GLY A 33 -27.83 27.23 -21.69
CA GLY A 33 -28.04 26.91 -20.27
C GLY A 33 -27.04 25.92 -19.70
N SER A 34 -25.91 25.66 -20.41
CA SER A 34 -24.89 24.71 -19.95
C SER A 34 -24.17 25.22 -18.72
N ILE A 35 -23.89 24.32 -17.77
CA ILE A 35 -23.28 24.65 -16.49
C ILE A 35 -21.96 23.91 -16.35
N TYR A 36 -20.89 24.64 -16.07
CA TYR A 36 -19.65 24.09 -15.50
C TYR A 36 -19.67 24.31 -13.99
N GLN A 37 -19.46 23.27 -13.22
CA GLN A 37 -19.47 23.33 -11.77
C GLN A 37 -18.36 22.47 -11.17
N VAL A 38 -17.68 22.99 -10.16
CA VAL A 38 -16.75 22.21 -9.34
C VAL A 38 -17.51 21.50 -8.22
N LEU A 39 -17.25 20.20 -8.07
CA LEU A 39 -17.88 19.35 -7.08
C LEU A 39 -16.90 19.03 -5.95
N SER A 40 -17.41 18.85 -4.74
CA SER A 40 -16.67 18.25 -3.63
C SER A 40 -16.61 16.74 -3.80
N ALA A 41 -15.70 16.07 -3.10
CA ALA A 41 -15.59 14.61 -3.09
C ALA A 41 -16.76 13.90 -2.38
N ASP A 42 -17.65 14.65 -1.71
CA ASP A 42 -18.85 14.12 -1.06
C ASP A 42 -19.87 13.61 -2.07
N VAL A 43 -20.35 12.38 -1.86
CA VAL A 43 -21.23 11.64 -2.80
C VAL A 43 -22.71 11.92 -2.56
N GLY A 44 -23.11 12.31 -1.32
CA GLY A 44 -24.50 12.31 -0.86
C GLY A 44 -25.50 13.07 -1.76
N ASN A 45 -25.07 14.10 -2.48
CA ASN A 45 -25.92 14.97 -3.31
C ASN A 45 -25.54 14.93 -4.81
N LYS A 46 -24.84 13.89 -5.27
CA LYS A 46 -24.34 13.82 -6.67
C LYS A 46 -25.14 12.90 -7.57
N HIS A 47 -26.10 12.15 -7.02
CA HIS A 47 -27.02 11.35 -7.80
C HIS A 47 -27.98 12.24 -8.61
N GLY A 48 -28.22 11.90 -9.87
CA GLY A 48 -29.15 12.63 -10.74
C GLY A 48 -28.55 13.74 -11.62
N PHE A 49 -27.21 13.90 -11.62
CA PHE A 49 -26.57 14.75 -12.61
C PHE A 49 -26.67 14.12 -14.02
N ASN A 50 -27.05 14.93 -15.02
CA ASN A 50 -26.97 14.56 -16.42
C ASN A 50 -25.71 15.21 -17.03
N THR A 51 -24.55 14.60 -16.78
CA THR A 51 -23.26 15.16 -17.17
C THR A 51 -22.94 14.89 -18.63
N HIS A 52 -22.40 15.90 -19.33
CA HIS A 52 -21.82 15.75 -20.66
C HIS A 52 -20.32 15.56 -20.61
N GLY A 53 -19.65 16.21 -19.65
CA GLY A 53 -18.21 16.06 -19.40
C GLY A 53 -17.91 16.04 -17.92
N VAL A 54 -16.98 15.18 -17.51
CA VAL A 54 -16.46 15.12 -16.15
C VAL A 54 -14.94 15.14 -16.22
N VAL A 55 -14.33 16.04 -15.46
CA VAL A 55 -12.88 16.07 -15.26
C VAL A 55 -12.60 15.63 -13.82
N PHE A 56 -11.93 14.50 -13.67
CA PHE A 56 -11.35 14.07 -12.41
C PHE A 56 -9.91 14.57 -12.34
N ASP A 57 -9.68 15.53 -11.48
CA ASP A 57 -8.35 16.06 -11.19
C ASP A 57 -7.81 15.37 -9.93
N GLU A 58 -6.55 14.94 -9.98
CA GLU A 58 -5.89 14.19 -8.89
C GLU A 58 -6.68 12.95 -8.45
N LEU A 59 -7.01 12.07 -9.39
CA LEU A 59 -7.82 10.86 -9.14
C LEU A 59 -7.24 10.00 -8.01
N HIS A 60 -5.90 9.99 -7.81
CA HIS A 60 -5.23 9.24 -6.75
C HIS A 60 -5.62 9.70 -5.33
N THR A 61 -6.15 10.92 -5.17
CA THR A 61 -6.58 11.45 -3.87
C THR A 61 -8.01 11.05 -3.49
N GLN A 62 -8.74 10.37 -4.37
CA GLN A 62 -10.10 9.96 -4.07
C GLN A 62 -10.12 8.90 -2.95
N PRO A 63 -10.88 9.12 -1.85
CA PRO A 63 -10.88 8.21 -0.71
C PRO A 63 -11.50 6.84 -1.01
N ASN A 64 -12.32 6.76 -2.05
CA ASN A 64 -12.93 5.51 -2.53
C ASN A 64 -13.53 5.71 -3.93
N ARG A 65 -14.00 4.61 -4.52
CA ARG A 65 -14.57 4.61 -5.89
C ARG A 65 -15.98 5.22 -6.03
N LYS A 66 -16.67 5.54 -4.93
CA LYS A 66 -18.10 5.92 -4.98
C LYS A 66 -18.38 7.12 -5.87
N LEU A 67 -17.60 8.21 -5.75
CA LEU A 67 -17.80 9.39 -6.61
C LEU A 67 -17.52 9.06 -8.08
N PHE A 68 -16.47 8.30 -8.36
CA PHE A 68 -16.12 7.87 -9.71
C PHE A 68 -17.29 7.07 -10.34
N ASP A 69 -17.82 6.07 -9.62
CA ASP A 69 -18.92 5.25 -10.11
C ASP A 69 -20.21 6.07 -10.35
N VAL A 70 -20.58 6.96 -9.43
CA VAL A 70 -21.76 7.82 -9.60
C VAL A 70 -21.62 8.72 -10.83
N MET A 71 -20.45 9.30 -11.06
CA MET A 71 -20.25 10.25 -12.16
C MET A 71 -20.01 9.58 -13.52
N THR A 72 -19.58 8.31 -13.56
CA THR A 72 -19.27 7.59 -14.80
C THR A 72 -20.31 6.53 -15.17
N LYS A 73 -20.99 5.95 -14.19
CA LYS A 73 -21.98 4.87 -14.41
C LYS A 73 -23.42 5.30 -14.18
N GLY A 74 -23.64 6.36 -13.40
CA GLY A 74 -24.97 6.85 -13.03
C GLY A 74 -25.34 8.17 -13.68
N SER A 75 -24.46 8.76 -14.49
CA SER A 75 -24.71 10.05 -15.13
C SER A 75 -24.21 10.04 -16.59
N GLY A 76 -24.91 10.77 -17.45
CA GLY A 76 -24.54 10.88 -18.87
C GLY A 76 -25.19 9.87 -19.80
N ASP A 77 -26.02 8.93 -19.34
CA ASP A 77 -26.73 7.97 -20.20
C ASP A 77 -27.66 8.64 -21.23
N ALA A 78 -28.17 9.83 -20.93
CA ALA A 78 -28.96 10.65 -21.84
C ALA A 78 -28.11 11.47 -22.83
N ARG A 79 -26.78 11.34 -22.81
CA ARG A 79 -25.86 12.05 -23.68
C ARG A 79 -25.32 11.13 -24.76
N MET A 80 -25.29 11.61 -26.00
CA MET A 80 -24.76 10.82 -27.14
C MET A 80 -23.24 10.60 -27.06
N GLN A 81 -22.47 11.54 -26.49
CA GLN A 81 -21.02 11.48 -26.39
C GLN A 81 -20.56 12.09 -25.06
N PRO A 82 -20.77 11.40 -23.93
CA PRO A 82 -20.21 11.85 -22.66
C PRO A 82 -18.69 11.69 -22.70
N LEU A 83 -17.96 12.68 -22.13
CA LEU A 83 -16.50 12.66 -22.03
C LEU A 83 -16.08 12.60 -20.56
N TYR A 84 -15.26 11.62 -20.23
CA TYR A 84 -14.61 11.50 -18.93
C TYR A 84 -13.11 11.73 -19.09
N PHE A 85 -12.59 12.79 -18.48
CA PHE A 85 -11.17 13.17 -18.56
C PHE A 85 -10.53 13.00 -17.19
N LEU A 86 -9.57 12.07 -17.08
CA LEU A 86 -8.92 11.70 -15.84
C LEU A 86 -7.50 12.23 -15.86
N ILE A 87 -7.14 13.06 -14.90
CA ILE A 87 -5.79 13.61 -14.75
C ILE A 87 -5.30 13.24 -13.36
N THR A 88 -4.12 12.64 -13.27
CA THR A 88 -3.58 12.24 -11.98
C THR A 88 -2.08 12.00 -12.07
N THR A 89 -1.41 12.09 -10.94
CA THR A 89 -0.11 11.46 -10.71
C THR A 89 -0.30 10.06 -10.15
N ALA A 90 0.78 9.28 -10.07
CA ALA A 90 0.80 8.01 -9.37
C ALA A 90 0.46 8.20 -7.88
N GLY A 91 -0.13 7.18 -7.31
CA GLY A 91 -0.45 7.11 -5.88
C GLY A 91 0.40 6.09 -5.14
N ASN A 92 -0.03 5.79 -3.93
CA ASN A 92 0.58 4.78 -3.05
C ASN A 92 -0.41 3.69 -2.62
N ASP A 93 -1.68 3.80 -3.01
CA ASP A 93 -2.72 2.81 -2.73
C ASP A 93 -3.05 1.99 -3.98
N THR A 94 -2.53 0.77 -4.05
CA THR A 94 -2.77 -0.18 -5.13
C THR A 94 -4.18 -0.79 -5.12
N LYS A 95 -5.01 -0.49 -4.11
CA LYS A 95 -6.41 -0.88 -4.04
C LYS A 95 -7.35 0.26 -4.48
N SER A 96 -6.81 1.42 -4.81
CA SER A 96 -7.59 2.59 -5.22
C SER A 96 -8.17 2.46 -6.62
N ILE A 97 -9.27 3.19 -6.88
CA ILE A 97 -9.83 3.30 -8.25
C ILE A 97 -8.81 3.89 -9.24
N CYS A 98 -7.91 4.75 -8.78
CA CYS A 98 -6.86 5.31 -9.61
C CYS A 98 -5.89 4.24 -10.10
N TYR A 99 -5.49 3.31 -9.23
CA TYR A 99 -4.63 2.19 -9.62
C TYR A 99 -5.35 1.22 -10.58
N GLU A 100 -6.63 0.92 -10.35
CA GLU A 100 -7.44 0.08 -11.26
C GLU A 100 -7.47 0.67 -12.69
N ILE A 101 -7.68 2.00 -12.79
CA ILE A 101 -7.66 2.70 -14.09
C ILE A 101 -6.25 2.74 -14.70
N HIS A 102 -5.22 2.90 -13.87
CA HIS A 102 -3.84 2.84 -14.33
C HIS A 102 -3.48 1.46 -14.91
N GLN A 103 -3.87 0.36 -14.26
CA GLN A 103 -3.68 -1.00 -14.78
C GLN A 103 -4.42 -1.20 -16.11
N LYS A 104 -5.68 -0.73 -16.20
CA LYS A 104 -6.41 -0.74 -17.47
C LYS A 104 -5.66 0.04 -18.56
N ALA A 105 -5.11 1.19 -18.22
CA ALA A 105 -4.33 2.03 -19.14
C ALA A 105 -3.07 1.30 -19.65
N GLN A 106 -2.32 0.68 -18.75
CA GLN A 106 -1.14 -0.14 -19.11
C GLN A 106 -1.52 -1.33 -19.99
N ASP A 107 -2.57 -2.09 -19.63
CA ASP A 107 -3.04 -3.23 -20.43
C ASP A 107 -3.37 -2.83 -21.88
N ILE A 108 -3.94 -1.64 -22.09
CA ILE A 108 -4.25 -1.13 -23.43
C ILE A 108 -3.01 -0.67 -24.18
N ILE A 109 -2.11 0.06 -23.51
CA ILE A 109 -0.84 0.53 -24.12
C ILE A 109 0.03 -0.66 -24.55
N GLU A 110 0.08 -1.71 -23.73
CA GLU A 110 0.84 -2.92 -24.02
C GLU A 110 0.10 -3.93 -24.94
N GLY A 111 -1.11 -3.61 -25.37
CA GLY A 111 -1.90 -4.45 -26.27
C GLY A 111 -2.52 -5.70 -25.66
N ARG A 112 -2.52 -5.81 -24.32
CA ARG A 112 -3.20 -6.91 -23.60
C ARG A 112 -4.72 -6.77 -23.60
N LYS A 113 -5.24 -5.54 -23.73
CA LYS A 113 -6.67 -5.23 -23.84
C LYS A 113 -6.93 -4.27 -24.99
N ILE A 114 -8.12 -4.35 -25.57
CA ILE A 114 -8.59 -3.43 -26.60
C ILE A 114 -9.85 -2.73 -26.06
N ASP A 115 -9.81 -1.39 -26.01
CA ASP A 115 -10.97 -0.56 -25.70
C ASP A 115 -10.90 0.72 -26.51
N HIS A 116 -11.69 0.79 -27.58
CA HIS A 116 -11.73 1.93 -28.49
C HIS A 116 -12.35 3.19 -27.89
N THR A 117 -12.96 3.09 -26.71
CA THR A 117 -13.57 4.21 -25.98
C THR A 117 -12.65 4.79 -24.92
N PHE A 118 -11.49 4.17 -24.69
CA PHE A 118 -10.52 4.60 -23.68
C PHE A 118 -9.18 4.94 -24.34
N TYR A 119 -8.74 6.18 -24.20
CA TYR A 119 -7.47 6.68 -24.73
C TYR A 119 -6.46 6.94 -23.59
N PRO A 120 -5.54 6.02 -23.32
CA PRO A 120 -4.58 6.16 -22.23
C PRO A 120 -3.31 6.89 -22.68
N VAL A 121 -2.80 7.77 -21.83
CA VAL A 121 -1.47 8.37 -21.94
C VAL A 121 -0.79 8.32 -20.57
N ILE A 122 0.38 7.69 -20.50
CA ILE A 122 1.17 7.58 -19.26
C ILE A 122 2.56 8.16 -19.52
N TYR A 123 2.94 9.15 -18.72
CA TYR A 123 4.30 9.65 -18.60
C TYR A 123 4.84 9.28 -17.22
N GLY A 124 5.75 8.32 -17.16
CA GLY A 124 6.31 7.83 -15.91
C GLY A 124 7.58 7.04 -16.16
N ALA A 125 8.35 6.81 -15.12
CA ALA A 125 9.47 5.90 -15.12
C ALA A 125 8.99 4.48 -14.81
N ASP A 126 9.61 3.46 -15.41
CA ASP A 126 9.35 2.08 -15.07
C ASP A 126 10.04 1.71 -13.74
N GLU A 127 9.61 0.62 -13.10
CA GLU A 127 10.16 0.18 -11.82
C GLU A 127 11.67 -0.14 -11.92
N ALA A 128 12.10 -0.66 -13.07
CA ALA A 128 13.50 -1.00 -13.35
C ALA A 128 14.39 0.19 -13.77
N ASP A 129 13.81 1.36 -14.04
CA ASP A 129 14.58 2.54 -14.43
C ASP A 129 15.40 3.08 -13.25
N ASP A 130 16.64 3.48 -13.51
CA ASP A 130 17.45 4.21 -12.54
C ASP A 130 16.84 5.58 -12.27
N TRP A 131 16.30 5.74 -11.07
CA TRP A 131 15.62 6.97 -10.64
C TRP A 131 16.56 8.19 -10.53
N THR A 132 17.86 7.96 -10.53
CA THR A 132 18.88 9.02 -10.45
C THR A 132 19.36 9.50 -11.83
N ASP A 133 19.00 8.81 -12.92
CA ASP A 133 19.40 9.17 -14.27
C ASP A 133 18.52 10.30 -14.84
N PRO A 134 19.09 11.42 -15.32
CA PRO A 134 18.37 12.48 -16.00
C PRO A 134 17.52 12.03 -17.20
N LYS A 135 17.86 10.91 -17.86
CA LYS A 135 17.04 10.34 -18.93
C LYS A 135 15.71 9.82 -18.40
N THR A 136 15.73 9.18 -17.24
CA THR A 136 14.52 8.73 -16.53
C THR A 136 13.65 9.93 -16.13
N TRP A 137 14.26 11.02 -15.66
CA TRP A 137 13.51 12.24 -15.34
C TRP A 137 12.79 12.81 -16.56
N LYS A 138 13.44 12.81 -17.75
CA LYS A 138 12.84 13.30 -18.98
C LYS A 138 11.73 12.39 -19.50
N LYS A 139 11.85 11.07 -19.32
CA LYS A 139 10.81 10.08 -19.64
C LYS A 139 9.52 10.37 -18.86
N ALA A 140 9.63 10.66 -17.58
CA ALA A 140 8.51 10.99 -16.72
C ALA A 140 7.99 12.42 -16.91
N ASN A 141 8.85 13.36 -17.34
CA ASN A 141 8.52 14.77 -17.49
C ASN A 141 8.87 15.26 -18.90
N PRO A 142 7.97 15.12 -19.89
CA PRO A 142 8.23 15.54 -21.27
C PRO A 142 8.59 17.02 -21.40
N SER A 143 8.12 17.87 -20.47
CA SER A 143 8.41 19.32 -20.44
C SER A 143 9.62 19.69 -19.57
N LEU A 144 10.45 18.70 -19.17
CA LEU A 144 11.66 18.96 -18.40
C LEU A 144 12.64 19.86 -19.18
N GLY A 145 13.09 20.92 -18.54
CA GLY A 145 13.92 21.96 -19.14
C GLY A 145 13.13 23.09 -19.81
N ILE A 146 11.80 22.99 -19.91
CA ILE A 146 10.90 24.02 -20.47
C ILE A 146 10.04 24.62 -19.36
N THR A 147 9.10 23.83 -18.79
CA THR A 147 8.21 24.27 -17.70
C THR A 147 8.67 23.79 -16.35
N VAL A 148 9.39 22.69 -16.30
CA VAL A 148 10.00 22.12 -15.09
C VAL A 148 11.50 22.29 -15.19
N GLY A 149 12.09 23.08 -14.27
CA GLY A 149 13.55 23.31 -14.24
C GLY A 149 14.29 22.02 -13.86
N ILE A 150 15.29 21.65 -14.66
CA ILE A 150 16.09 20.44 -14.45
C ILE A 150 16.86 20.49 -13.13
N ASP A 151 17.30 21.68 -12.71
CA ASP A 151 18.04 21.87 -11.46
C ASP A 151 17.17 21.54 -10.25
N LYS A 152 15.88 21.92 -10.28
CA LYS A 152 14.94 21.59 -9.20
C LYS A 152 14.72 20.07 -9.06
N VAL A 153 14.75 19.33 -10.16
CA VAL A 153 14.62 17.86 -10.12
C VAL A 153 15.92 17.25 -9.61
N ARG A 154 17.08 17.79 -10.02
CA ARG A 154 18.38 17.38 -9.53
C ARG A 154 18.52 17.58 -8.03
N ASP A 155 18.19 18.76 -7.53
CA ASP A 155 18.26 19.07 -6.09
C ASP A 155 17.36 18.15 -5.27
N ALA A 156 16.14 17.88 -5.76
CA ALA A 156 15.23 16.94 -5.11
C ALA A 156 15.76 15.50 -5.14
N CYS A 157 16.46 15.08 -6.21
CA CYS A 157 17.11 13.78 -6.31
C CYS A 157 18.27 13.66 -5.31
N GLU A 158 19.11 14.70 -5.20
CA GLU A 158 20.24 14.68 -4.26
C GLU A 158 19.74 14.67 -2.80
N SER A 159 18.67 15.39 -2.49
CA SER A 159 18.00 15.31 -1.17
C SER A 159 17.49 13.89 -0.88
N ALA A 160 16.83 13.28 -1.85
CA ALA A 160 16.30 11.92 -1.72
C ALA A 160 17.40 10.83 -1.57
N LYS A 161 18.58 11.04 -2.18
CA LYS A 161 19.75 10.16 -1.96
C LYS A 161 20.27 10.21 -0.53
N GLN A 162 20.24 11.40 0.10
CA GLN A 162 20.69 11.60 1.47
C GLN A 162 19.63 11.16 2.49
N ASN A 163 18.36 11.18 2.11
CA ASN A 163 17.20 10.92 2.97
C ASN A 163 16.34 9.79 2.39
N PRO A 164 16.55 8.52 2.78
CA PRO A 164 15.77 7.40 2.26
C PRO A 164 14.24 7.57 2.36
N GLY A 165 13.76 8.31 3.38
CA GLY A 165 12.33 8.65 3.52
C GLY A 165 11.77 9.53 2.40
N GLU A 166 12.62 10.27 1.69
CA GLU A 166 12.23 11.16 0.59
C GLU A 166 12.26 10.46 -0.77
N GLU A 167 12.92 9.31 -0.90
CA GLU A 167 13.02 8.58 -2.17
C GLU A 167 11.66 8.23 -2.75
N ASN A 168 10.74 7.69 -1.93
CA ASN A 168 9.38 7.36 -2.38
C ASN A 168 8.61 8.60 -2.83
N ALA A 169 8.75 9.72 -2.12
CA ALA A 169 8.14 10.99 -2.52
C ALA A 169 8.71 11.49 -3.85
N PHE A 170 10.04 11.38 -4.06
CA PHE A 170 10.67 11.73 -5.32
C PHE A 170 10.18 10.84 -6.46
N ARG A 171 10.16 9.51 -6.26
CA ARG A 171 9.66 8.56 -7.25
C ARG A 171 8.20 8.82 -7.63
N GLN A 172 7.33 9.05 -6.64
CA GLN A 172 5.92 9.36 -6.87
C GLN A 172 5.73 10.70 -7.57
N LEU A 173 6.29 11.78 -7.03
CA LEU A 173 5.96 13.15 -7.43
C LEU A 173 6.79 13.66 -8.62
N ARG A 174 7.99 13.11 -8.85
CA ARG A 174 8.88 13.53 -9.93
C ARG A 174 8.97 12.51 -11.07
N LEU A 175 8.82 11.22 -10.76
CA LEU A 175 8.93 10.17 -11.75
C LEU A 175 7.60 9.49 -12.09
N ASN A 176 6.51 9.90 -11.42
CA ASN A 176 5.18 9.33 -11.60
C ASN A 176 5.16 7.80 -11.47
N GLN A 177 5.98 7.29 -10.56
CA GLN A 177 6.02 5.87 -10.21
C GLN A 177 5.03 5.56 -9.09
N TRP A 178 4.34 4.44 -9.21
CA TRP A 178 3.56 3.91 -8.11
C TRP A 178 4.49 3.41 -7.02
N VAL A 179 4.28 3.89 -5.79
CA VAL A 179 5.06 3.49 -4.62
C VAL A 179 4.16 2.77 -3.65
N LYS A 180 4.63 1.67 -3.06
CA LYS A 180 3.83 0.88 -2.14
C LYS A 180 3.51 1.62 -0.84
N GLN A 181 4.34 2.61 -0.49
CA GLN A 181 4.21 3.40 0.73
C GLN A 181 4.59 4.86 0.47
N ALA A 182 3.87 5.80 1.08
CA ALA A 182 4.22 7.22 1.06
C ALA A 182 5.57 7.47 1.79
N VAL A 183 5.80 6.74 2.89
CA VAL A 183 7.07 6.73 3.64
C VAL A 183 7.40 5.29 4.00
N ARG A 184 8.54 4.79 3.52
CA ARG A 184 9.05 3.48 3.91
C ARG A 184 9.64 3.56 5.32
N TRP A 185 9.09 2.76 6.24
CA TRP A 185 9.62 2.73 7.60
C TRP A 185 10.99 2.06 7.69
N MET A 186 11.13 0.85 7.11
CA MET A 186 12.36 0.08 7.13
C MET A 186 13.06 0.17 5.78
N PRO A 187 14.27 0.74 5.69
CA PRO A 187 15.07 0.66 4.46
C PRO A 187 15.48 -0.78 4.19
N MET A 188 15.00 -1.37 3.10
CA MET A 188 15.17 -2.80 2.84
C MET A 188 16.61 -3.24 2.69
N HIS A 189 17.50 -2.38 2.22
CA HIS A 189 18.95 -2.68 2.16
C HIS A 189 19.58 -2.89 3.55
N LEU A 190 19.00 -2.34 4.61
CA LEU A 190 19.44 -2.56 6.00
C LEU A 190 18.81 -3.86 6.55
N TRP A 191 17.55 -4.11 6.25
CA TRP A 191 16.88 -5.37 6.55
C TRP A 191 17.61 -6.55 5.92
N ASP A 192 17.92 -6.46 4.62
CA ASP A 192 18.62 -7.51 3.86
C ASP A 192 20.03 -7.82 4.40
N LYS A 193 20.70 -6.89 5.06
CA LYS A 193 21.97 -7.16 5.77
C LYS A 193 21.82 -8.10 6.96
N CYS A 194 20.61 -8.21 7.50
CA CYS A 194 20.28 -9.11 8.61
C CYS A 194 19.88 -10.52 8.14
N GLU A 195 20.10 -10.87 6.86
CA GLU A 195 19.82 -12.18 6.25
C GLU A 195 20.88 -13.22 6.65
N PHE A 196 21.23 -13.27 7.94
CA PHE A 196 22.11 -14.31 8.45
C PHE A 196 21.39 -15.65 8.45
N ALA A 197 22.09 -16.72 8.07
CA ALA A 197 21.55 -18.08 8.06
C ALA A 197 21.11 -18.50 9.46
N VAL A 198 19.91 -19.06 9.57
CA VAL A 198 19.35 -19.57 10.82
C VAL A 198 19.43 -21.11 10.79
N ASN A 199 20.11 -21.70 11.76
CA ASN A 199 20.15 -23.13 11.98
C ASN A 199 19.12 -23.50 13.06
N GLU A 200 17.95 -24.00 12.65
CA GLU A 200 16.87 -24.36 13.55
C GLU A 200 17.22 -25.48 14.53
N ASP A 201 18.10 -26.42 14.14
CA ASP A 201 18.51 -27.53 15.02
C ASP A 201 19.37 -27.01 16.20
N ALA A 202 20.13 -25.93 16.00
CA ALA A 202 20.88 -25.28 17.07
C ALA A 202 19.99 -24.49 18.05
N LEU A 203 18.72 -24.31 17.75
CA LEU A 203 17.74 -23.62 18.60
C LEU A 203 16.96 -24.58 19.52
N GLU A 204 17.10 -25.89 19.37
CA GLU A 204 16.38 -26.88 20.16
C GLU A 204 16.63 -26.68 21.65
N GLY A 205 15.55 -26.66 22.45
CA GLY A 205 15.57 -26.41 23.88
C GLY A 205 15.88 -24.96 24.31
N ARG A 206 16.24 -24.06 23.36
CA ARG A 206 16.52 -22.66 23.69
C ARG A 206 15.26 -21.91 24.10
N VAL A 207 15.45 -20.95 25.01
CA VAL A 207 14.40 -20.00 25.42
C VAL A 207 14.03 -19.10 24.25
N CYS A 208 12.73 -18.93 24.00
CA CYS A 208 12.20 -17.98 23.04
C CYS A 208 10.89 -17.36 23.51
N TYR A 209 10.48 -16.32 22.82
CA TYR A 209 9.24 -15.58 23.03
C TYR A 209 8.45 -15.55 21.73
N GLY A 210 7.12 -15.73 21.81
CA GLY A 210 6.23 -15.73 20.66
C GLY A 210 5.48 -14.43 20.49
N GLY A 211 5.21 -14.04 19.24
CA GLY A 211 4.21 -13.05 18.87
C GLY A 211 3.19 -13.68 17.93
N LEU A 212 1.91 -13.60 18.26
CA LEU A 212 0.81 -14.22 17.51
C LEU A 212 -0.17 -13.16 17.05
N ASP A 213 -0.38 -13.08 15.74
CA ASP A 213 -1.39 -12.25 15.09
C ASP A 213 -2.35 -13.13 14.29
N LEU A 214 -3.63 -13.06 14.63
CA LEU A 214 -4.68 -13.92 14.09
C LEU A 214 -5.53 -13.19 13.06
N SER A 215 -5.66 -13.79 11.90
CA SER A 215 -6.63 -13.42 10.88
C SER A 215 -7.69 -14.51 10.72
N SER A 216 -8.93 -14.11 10.44
CA SER A 216 -10.00 -15.08 10.20
C SER A 216 -10.21 -15.40 8.72
N THR A 217 -10.09 -14.44 7.80
CA THR A 217 -10.52 -14.62 6.41
C THR A 217 -9.61 -14.01 5.35
N THR A 218 -9.15 -12.78 5.50
CA THR A 218 -8.52 -12.02 4.40
C THR A 218 -7.05 -11.68 4.60
N ASP A 219 -6.56 -11.68 5.81
CA ASP A 219 -5.15 -11.40 6.11
C ASP A 219 -4.35 -12.68 6.33
N ILE A 220 -3.05 -12.54 6.51
CA ILE A 220 -2.15 -13.63 6.87
C ILE A 220 -2.16 -13.78 8.38
N THR A 221 -2.39 -14.98 8.89
CA THR A 221 -2.11 -15.29 10.29
C THR A 221 -0.61 -15.52 10.46
N ALA A 222 -0.01 -14.95 11.49
CA ALA A 222 1.42 -15.01 11.74
C ALA A 222 1.73 -15.43 13.18
N LEU A 223 2.69 -16.35 13.32
CA LEU A 223 3.42 -16.62 14.56
C LEU A 223 4.90 -16.34 14.33
N VAL A 224 5.50 -15.54 15.18
CA VAL A 224 6.93 -15.26 15.12
C VAL A 224 7.56 -15.64 16.44
N LEU A 225 8.54 -16.55 16.42
CA LEU A 225 9.37 -16.86 17.58
C LEU A 225 10.66 -16.02 17.53
N VAL A 226 11.02 -15.44 18.65
CA VAL A 226 12.24 -14.65 18.83
C VAL A 226 13.10 -15.29 19.90
N PHE A 227 14.31 -15.66 19.53
CA PHE A 227 15.31 -16.24 20.44
C PHE A 227 16.29 -15.12 20.84
N PRO A 228 16.41 -14.80 22.13
CA PRO A 228 17.37 -13.83 22.62
C PRO A 228 18.82 -14.22 22.33
N PRO A 229 19.74 -13.25 22.27
CA PRO A 229 21.16 -13.53 22.11
C PRO A 229 21.71 -14.40 23.26
N THR A 230 22.84 -15.03 22.99
CA THR A 230 23.62 -15.84 23.96
C THR A 230 25.04 -15.28 24.06
N ASP A 231 25.84 -15.84 24.94
CA ASP A 231 27.26 -15.46 25.05
C ASP A 231 28.06 -15.79 23.78
N GLU A 232 27.59 -16.73 22.96
CA GLU A 232 28.23 -17.17 21.72
C GLU A 232 27.69 -16.43 20.45
N ASP A 233 26.47 -15.93 20.50
CA ASP A 233 25.82 -15.20 19.38
C ASP A 233 25.06 -13.99 19.93
N ASP A 234 25.46 -12.80 19.55
CA ASP A 234 24.89 -11.52 19.99
C ASP A 234 23.61 -11.13 19.24
N LYS A 235 23.07 -12.01 18.37
CA LYS A 235 21.91 -11.73 17.54
C LYS A 235 20.62 -12.30 18.11
N TYR A 236 19.55 -11.54 17.92
CA TYR A 236 18.19 -12.04 18.06
C TYR A 236 17.83 -12.87 16.82
N ILE A 237 17.49 -14.14 16.99
CA ILE A 237 17.09 -15.01 15.88
C ILE A 237 15.58 -15.00 15.77
N ILE A 238 15.09 -14.83 14.55
CA ILE A 238 13.65 -14.76 14.23
C ILE A 238 13.25 -15.98 13.39
N LEU A 239 12.26 -16.75 13.89
CA LEU A 239 11.60 -17.81 13.17
C LEU A 239 10.13 -17.46 12.92
N PRO A 240 9.76 -17.07 11.70
CA PRO A 240 8.38 -16.75 11.36
C PRO A 240 7.64 -17.96 10.78
N TYR A 241 6.35 -18.05 11.08
CA TYR A 241 5.40 -19.01 10.52
C TYR A 241 4.13 -18.28 10.08
N PHE A 242 3.60 -18.63 8.90
CA PHE A 242 2.49 -17.93 8.28
C PHE A 242 1.43 -18.88 7.75
N TRP A 243 0.15 -18.49 7.88
CA TRP A 243 -0.99 -19.27 7.41
C TRP A 243 -2.02 -18.43 6.69
N ILE A 244 -2.64 -19.02 5.64
CA ILE A 244 -3.81 -18.48 4.94
C ILE A 244 -4.79 -19.63 4.63
N PRO A 245 -6.09 -19.31 4.38
CA PRO A 245 -7.04 -20.29 3.89
C PRO A 245 -6.68 -20.77 2.48
N GLU A 246 -6.82 -22.09 2.22
CA GLU A 246 -6.47 -22.72 0.94
C GLU A 246 -7.39 -22.31 -0.21
N ASP A 247 -8.72 -22.29 0.01
CA ASP A 247 -9.71 -22.11 -1.05
C ASP A 247 -9.56 -20.79 -1.84
N ASN A 248 -8.93 -19.81 -1.28
CA ASN A 248 -8.79 -18.47 -1.87
C ASN A 248 -7.38 -18.16 -2.38
N LEU A 249 -6.47 -19.13 -2.42
CA LEU A 249 -5.06 -18.89 -2.77
C LEU A 249 -4.90 -18.24 -4.15
N ASP A 250 -5.47 -18.84 -5.19
CA ASP A 250 -5.40 -18.32 -6.57
C ASP A 250 -6.07 -16.95 -6.74
N LEU A 251 -7.18 -16.74 -6.06
CA LEU A 251 -7.88 -15.45 -6.10
C LEU A 251 -7.05 -14.35 -5.43
N ARG A 252 -6.34 -14.69 -4.34
CA ARG A 252 -5.43 -13.77 -3.65
C ARG A 252 -4.22 -13.42 -4.51
N VAL A 253 -3.59 -14.41 -5.14
CA VAL A 253 -2.46 -14.16 -6.06
C VAL A 253 -2.86 -13.17 -7.15
N ARG A 254 -4.03 -13.35 -7.77
CA ARG A 254 -4.54 -12.45 -8.82
C ARG A 254 -4.94 -11.07 -8.32
N ARG A 255 -5.53 -10.99 -7.13
CA ARG A 255 -6.02 -9.74 -6.54
C ARG A 255 -4.88 -8.88 -6.00
N ASP A 256 -3.96 -9.51 -5.26
CA ASP A 256 -2.93 -8.82 -4.50
C ASP A 256 -1.62 -8.70 -5.29
N HIS A 257 -1.48 -9.43 -6.42
CA HIS A 257 -0.25 -9.56 -7.22
C HIS A 257 0.97 -10.00 -6.38
N VAL A 258 0.72 -10.90 -5.42
CA VAL A 258 1.71 -11.47 -4.50
C VAL A 258 1.81 -12.97 -4.76
N PRO A 259 3.02 -13.56 -4.84
CA PRO A 259 3.23 -14.96 -5.20
C PRO A 259 2.98 -15.91 -4.01
N TYR A 260 1.79 -15.88 -3.44
CA TYR A 260 1.41 -16.75 -2.31
C TYR A 260 1.53 -18.23 -2.65
N ASP A 261 1.18 -18.62 -3.87
CA ASP A 261 1.30 -19.97 -4.42
C ASP A 261 2.76 -20.46 -4.46
N VAL A 262 3.69 -19.61 -4.87
CA VAL A 262 5.12 -19.93 -4.86
C VAL A 262 5.65 -20.07 -3.43
N TRP A 263 5.19 -19.26 -2.51
CA TRP A 263 5.58 -19.33 -1.10
C TRP A 263 5.04 -20.58 -0.43
N GLU A 264 3.82 -20.98 -0.76
CA GLU A 264 3.20 -22.22 -0.27
C GLU A 264 3.97 -23.43 -0.78
N GLN A 265 4.23 -23.53 -2.09
CA GLN A 265 4.99 -24.62 -2.69
C GLN A 265 6.40 -24.78 -2.11
N LYS A 266 7.03 -23.68 -1.70
CA LYS A 266 8.35 -23.68 -1.08
C LYS A 266 8.33 -23.86 0.45
N GLY A 267 7.16 -23.98 1.06
CA GLY A 267 6.99 -24.15 2.49
C GLY A 267 7.18 -22.88 3.35
N PHE A 268 7.27 -21.70 2.72
CA PHE A 268 7.35 -20.43 3.44
C PHE A 268 5.99 -19.92 3.94
N LEU A 269 4.91 -20.46 3.40
CA LEU A 269 3.54 -20.13 3.76
C LEU A 269 2.78 -21.44 3.87
N GLN A 270 1.97 -21.61 4.90
CA GLN A 270 1.14 -22.80 5.07
C GLN A 270 -0.32 -22.47 4.75
N THR A 271 -1.06 -23.45 4.26
CA THR A 271 -2.49 -23.33 4.04
C THR A 271 -3.27 -24.12 5.08
N THR A 272 -4.46 -23.64 5.43
CA THR A 272 -5.45 -24.39 6.19
C THR A 272 -6.66 -24.66 5.30
N GLU A 273 -7.23 -25.87 5.41
CA GLU A 273 -8.38 -26.32 4.60
C GLU A 273 -9.55 -25.33 4.72
N GLY A 274 -10.23 -25.05 3.59
CA GLY A 274 -11.43 -24.22 3.52
C GLY A 274 -11.18 -22.70 3.37
N ASN A 275 -12.24 -21.92 3.64
CA ASN A 275 -12.29 -20.47 3.39
C ASN A 275 -11.82 -19.59 4.57
N VAL A 276 -11.56 -20.21 5.73
CA VAL A 276 -11.15 -19.53 6.97
C VAL A 276 -9.93 -20.21 7.58
N VAL A 277 -9.14 -19.46 8.31
CA VAL A 277 -7.99 -20.03 9.03
C VAL A 277 -8.50 -20.88 10.19
N HIS A 278 -8.14 -22.16 10.22
CA HIS A 278 -8.49 -23.07 11.29
C HIS A 278 -7.51 -22.95 12.47
N TYR A 279 -7.94 -22.27 13.52
CA TYR A 279 -7.11 -22.01 14.70
C TYR A 279 -6.65 -23.29 15.41
N GLY A 280 -7.45 -24.37 15.41
CA GLY A 280 -7.04 -25.65 15.96
C GLY A 280 -5.82 -26.29 15.28
N TYR A 281 -5.57 -25.97 13.99
CA TYR A 281 -4.33 -26.37 13.31
C TYR A 281 -3.14 -25.59 13.88
N ILE A 282 -3.31 -24.28 14.08
CA ILE A 282 -2.27 -23.40 14.62
C ILE A 282 -1.94 -23.76 16.07
N GLU A 283 -2.96 -24.06 16.89
CA GLU A 283 -2.78 -24.53 18.28
C GLU A 283 -1.91 -25.77 18.34
N LYS A 284 -2.19 -26.79 17.53
CA LYS A 284 -1.38 -28.01 17.43
C LYS A 284 0.03 -27.76 16.90
N PHE A 285 0.18 -26.77 16.04
CA PHE A 285 1.49 -26.37 15.54
C PHE A 285 2.32 -25.72 16.66
N ILE A 286 1.70 -24.82 17.46
CA ILE A 286 2.34 -24.20 18.63
C ILE A 286 2.70 -25.26 19.67
N GLU A 287 1.84 -26.24 19.93
CA GLU A 287 2.11 -27.36 20.84
C GLU A 287 3.40 -28.10 20.43
N ARG A 288 3.54 -28.47 19.15
CA ARG A 288 4.76 -29.11 18.61
C ARG A 288 6.00 -28.22 18.71
N LEU A 289 5.85 -26.91 18.52
CA LEU A 289 6.96 -25.97 18.73
C LEU A 289 7.36 -25.89 20.20
N GLY A 290 6.41 -26.00 21.13
CA GLY A 290 6.66 -26.07 22.57
C GLY A 290 7.39 -27.33 23.02
N GLU A 291 7.27 -28.46 22.28
CA GLU A 291 8.08 -29.67 22.50
C GLU A 291 9.53 -29.45 22.05
N ARG A 292 9.76 -28.62 21.03
CA ARG A 292 11.07 -28.37 20.44
C ARG A 292 11.81 -27.21 21.10
N TYR A 293 11.10 -26.16 21.44
CA TYR A 293 11.64 -24.91 21.98
C TYR A 293 11.07 -24.56 23.37
N ASN A 294 11.80 -23.82 24.17
CA ASN A 294 11.32 -23.35 25.47
C ASN A 294 10.60 -22.00 25.30
N ILE A 295 9.34 -22.04 24.86
CA ILE A 295 8.50 -20.85 24.65
C ILE A 295 8.06 -20.32 26.02
N ARG A 296 8.59 -19.17 26.44
CA ARG A 296 8.29 -18.55 27.74
C ARG A 296 6.95 -17.85 27.77
N GLU A 297 6.72 -17.00 26.78
CA GLU A 297 5.51 -16.19 26.68
C GLU A 297 5.12 -16.05 25.21
N ILE A 298 3.81 -15.95 24.94
CA ILE A 298 3.27 -15.63 23.62
C ILE A 298 2.46 -14.35 23.74
N ALA A 299 2.95 -13.26 23.14
CA ALA A 299 2.20 -12.02 23.02
C ALA A 299 1.14 -12.14 21.93
N PHE A 300 -0.07 -11.65 22.16
CA PHE A 300 -1.18 -11.70 21.21
C PHE A 300 -2.04 -10.44 21.25
N ASP A 301 -2.73 -10.14 20.14
CA ASP A 301 -3.74 -9.08 20.15
C ASP A 301 -4.98 -9.53 20.94
N ARG A 302 -5.40 -8.69 21.88
CA ARG A 302 -6.52 -9.02 22.81
C ARG A 302 -7.91 -9.11 22.14
N TRP A 303 -8.03 -8.76 20.85
CA TRP A 303 -9.31 -8.77 20.14
C TRP A 303 -9.53 -10.05 19.35
N GLY A 304 -10.58 -10.82 19.69
CA GLY A 304 -11.07 -11.93 18.88
C GLY A 304 -10.49 -13.32 19.16
N ALA A 305 -9.59 -13.49 20.12
CA ALA A 305 -8.85 -14.75 20.33
C ALA A 305 -9.15 -15.49 21.65
N VAL A 306 -10.26 -15.21 22.33
CA VAL A 306 -10.54 -15.74 23.69
C VAL A 306 -10.42 -17.25 23.76
N GLN A 307 -11.00 -17.97 22.83
CA GLN A 307 -10.97 -19.44 22.83
C GLN A 307 -9.55 -19.99 22.63
N MET A 308 -8.79 -19.42 21.68
CA MET A 308 -7.42 -19.83 21.42
C MET A 308 -6.50 -19.56 22.62
N VAL A 309 -6.66 -18.44 23.30
CA VAL A 309 -5.92 -18.13 24.52
C VAL A 309 -6.17 -19.21 25.59
N GLN A 310 -7.45 -19.54 25.85
CA GLN A 310 -7.82 -20.58 26.82
C GLN A 310 -7.22 -21.94 26.45
N ASN A 311 -7.22 -22.28 25.16
CA ASN A 311 -6.66 -23.54 24.68
C ASN A 311 -5.13 -23.59 24.88
N LEU A 312 -4.41 -22.50 24.52
CA LEU A 312 -2.96 -22.41 24.73
C LEU A 312 -2.58 -22.41 26.21
N GLU A 313 -3.31 -21.70 27.06
CA GLU A 313 -3.12 -21.75 28.52
C GLU A 313 -3.38 -23.16 29.07
N GLY A 314 -4.41 -23.85 28.55
CA GLY A 314 -4.70 -25.25 28.87
C GLY A 314 -3.59 -26.22 28.46
N MET A 315 -2.80 -25.90 27.44
CA MET A 315 -1.61 -26.63 27.01
C MET A 315 -0.32 -26.25 27.80
N GLY A 316 -0.43 -25.29 28.73
CA GLY A 316 0.65 -24.87 29.60
C GLY A 316 1.47 -23.66 29.11
N PHE A 317 1.05 -22.99 28.04
CA PHE A 317 1.70 -21.76 27.56
C PHE A 317 1.26 -20.54 28.38
N THR A 318 2.19 -19.61 28.59
CA THR A 318 1.86 -18.29 29.13
C THR A 318 1.51 -17.34 27.99
N VAL A 319 0.27 -16.85 27.95
CA VAL A 319 -0.22 -15.98 26.90
C VAL A 319 -0.40 -14.57 27.46
N VAL A 320 0.21 -13.57 26.83
CA VAL A 320 0.24 -12.18 27.33
C VAL A 320 -0.49 -11.26 26.35
N PRO A 321 -1.55 -10.54 26.80
CA PRO A 321 -2.24 -9.60 25.94
C PRO A 321 -1.35 -8.40 25.61
N PHE A 322 -1.27 -8.07 24.32
CA PHE A 322 -0.48 -6.96 23.81
C PHE A 322 -1.38 -5.91 23.15
N GLY A 323 -1.17 -4.63 23.45
CA GLY A 323 -1.99 -3.55 22.90
C GLY A 323 -1.46 -3.05 21.56
N GLN A 324 -2.39 -2.69 20.65
CA GLN A 324 -2.06 -2.16 19.32
C GLN A 324 -1.93 -0.61 19.29
N GLY A 325 -2.00 0.06 20.44
CA GLY A 325 -1.87 1.51 20.55
C GLY A 325 -0.44 2.03 20.52
N PHE A 326 -0.27 3.35 20.32
CA PHE A 326 1.04 3.99 20.31
C PHE A 326 1.90 3.69 21.55
N LYS A 327 1.27 3.62 22.72
CA LYS A 327 1.96 3.34 23.97
C LYS A 327 2.66 1.98 23.97
N ASP A 328 1.98 0.95 23.46
CA ASP A 328 2.45 -0.42 23.52
C ASP A 328 3.33 -0.74 22.30
N MET A 329 2.96 -0.24 21.10
CA MET A 329 3.68 -0.52 19.84
C MET A 329 4.95 0.32 19.64
N SER A 330 5.01 1.56 20.14
CA SER A 330 6.13 2.46 19.84
C SER A 330 7.48 1.98 20.37
N PRO A 331 7.62 1.47 21.62
CA PRO A 331 8.90 1.00 22.13
C PRO A 331 9.47 -0.18 21.34
N PRO A 332 8.74 -1.29 21.09
CA PRO A 332 9.28 -2.43 20.34
C PRO A 332 9.54 -2.09 18.86
N THR A 333 8.75 -1.19 18.26
CA THR A 333 8.98 -0.73 16.88
C THR A 333 10.32 0.01 16.76
N LYS A 334 10.63 0.90 17.72
CA LYS A 334 11.89 1.62 17.76
C LYS A 334 13.07 0.70 18.06
N GLU A 335 12.89 -0.28 18.97
CA GLU A 335 13.93 -1.23 19.29
C GLU A 335 14.25 -2.16 18.11
N LEU A 336 13.24 -2.65 17.38
CA LEU A 336 13.46 -3.43 16.16
C LEU A 336 14.27 -2.65 15.12
N MET A 337 13.94 -1.37 14.90
CA MET A 337 14.72 -0.51 14.00
C MET A 337 16.18 -0.41 14.43
N LYS A 338 16.42 -0.18 15.72
CA LYS A 338 17.76 -0.09 16.28
C LYS A 338 18.54 -1.39 16.10
N LEU A 339 17.93 -2.54 16.42
CA LEU A 339 18.55 -3.86 16.27
C LEU A 339 18.91 -4.17 14.80
N VAL A 340 18.07 -3.74 13.85
CA VAL A 340 18.38 -3.88 12.42
C VAL A 340 19.54 -2.97 12.01
N LEU A 341 19.57 -1.72 12.48
CA LEU A 341 20.67 -0.79 12.21
C LEU A 341 22.01 -1.30 12.78
N GLU A 342 21.97 -1.99 13.91
CA GLU A 342 23.14 -2.60 14.56
C GLU A 342 23.49 -4.00 14.01
N GLU A 343 22.74 -4.50 13.00
CA GLU A 343 22.87 -5.85 12.41
C GLU A 343 22.75 -6.98 13.47
N LYS A 344 21.99 -6.74 14.54
CA LYS A 344 21.75 -7.66 15.65
C LYS A 344 20.48 -8.52 15.51
N VAL A 345 19.99 -8.68 14.29
CA VAL A 345 18.87 -9.55 13.95
C VAL A 345 19.34 -10.60 12.95
N ALA A 346 18.88 -11.84 13.10
CA ALA A 346 19.06 -12.92 12.12
C ALA A 346 17.69 -13.47 11.75
N HIS A 347 17.23 -13.22 10.50
CA HIS A 347 15.89 -13.61 10.04
C HIS A 347 15.90 -14.63 8.89
N GLY A 348 17.07 -15.16 8.52
CA GLY A 348 17.21 -16.24 7.54
C GLY A 348 16.74 -15.91 6.11
N GLY A 349 16.51 -14.66 5.79
CA GLY A 349 16.05 -14.27 4.45
C GLY A 349 14.62 -14.73 4.11
N HIS A 350 13.75 -14.95 5.10
CA HIS A 350 12.41 -15.48 4.88
C HIS A 350 11.56 -14.55 3.98
N PRO A 351 11.12 -15.01 2.77
CA PRO A 351 10.57 -14.14 1.74
C PRO A 351 9.22 -13.49 2.13
N VAL A 352 8.37 -14.21 2.88
CA VAL A 352 7.10 -13.67 3.36
C VAL A 352 7.35 -12.57 4.40
N LEU A 353 8.25 -12.82 5.34
CA LEU A 353 8.64 -11.82 6.35
C LEU A 353 9.28 -10.59 5.70
N ARG A 354 10.14 -10.79 4.70
CA ARG A 354 10.74 -9.70 3.93
C ARG A 354 9.69 -8.86 3.20
N TRP A 355 8.72 -9.53 2.56
CA TRP A 355 7.60 -8.85 1.90
C TRP A 355 6.74 -8.06 2.90
N MET A 356 6.44 -8.65 4.05
CA MET A 356 5.71 -7.95 5.13
C MET A 356 6.48 -6.71 5.61
N MET A 357 7.77 -6.84 5.85
CA MET A 357 8.62 -5.73 6.28
C MET A 357 8.65 -4.59 5.25
N ASP A 358 8.71 -4.92 3.95
CA ASP A 358 8.66 -3.94 2.86
C ASP A 358 7.30 -3.22 2.77
N ASN A 359 6.24 -3.81 3.31
CA ASN A 359 4.87 -3.28 3.27
C ASN A 359 4.39 -2.67 4.61
N ILE A 360 5.25 -2.58 5.62
CA ILE A 360 4.87 -1.97 6.91
C ILE A 360 4.57 -0.48 6.71
N PHE A 361 3.39 -0.07 7.18
CA PHE A 361 3.01 1.32 7.33
C PHE A 361 2.97 1.68 8.81
N ILE A 362 3.71 2.70 9.20
CA ILE A 362 3.67 3.23 10.57
C ILE A 362 2.84 4.52 10.62
N ARG A 363 2.12 4.68 11.72
CA ARG A 363 1.50 5.96 12.09
C ARG A 363 2.35 6.60 13.17
N THR A 364 2.66 7.87 13.00
CA THR A 364 3.31 8.68 14.03
C THR A 364 2.27 9.33 14.92
N ASP A 365 2.58 9.42 16.22
CA ASP A 365 1.76 10.20 17.14
C ASP A 365 1.80 11.68 16.71
N PRO A 366 0.65 12.35 16.60
CA PRO A 366 0.58 13.77 16.28
C PRO A 366 1.13 14.70 17.37
N ALA A 367 1.40 14.19 18.58
CA ALA A 367 1.89 14.97 19.72
C ALA A 367 3.40 15.18 19.70
#